data_9b7085386c707683863523a8296cc691
#
_entry.id   9b7085386c707683863523a8296cc691
#
_cell.length_a   1.000
_cell.length_b   1.000
_cell.length_c   1.000
_cell.angle_alpha   90.00
_cell.angle_beta   90.00
_cell.angle_gamma   90.00
#
_symmetry.space_group_name_H-M   'P 1'
#
loop_
_entity.id
_entity.type
_entity.pdbx_description
1 polymer ?
#
loop_
_entity_poly.entity_id
_entity_poly.type
_entity_poly.pdbx_seq_one_letter_code
_entity_poly.pdbx_strand_id
1 'polypeptide(L)'
;MAGYTRQSTYTDGDVIDAADSNDEFDQLLAAFNNSSGHKHNGTAAEGPVIGLIGDPGITTPINKVVVDDTNNRVGVFVDVGGSSTEQIRFQDGAIVPVTDNDIDLGASGTEFKDLFIDGTANIDALIADTADINGGTIDGVAIGAASAGAITGTTIVANTSINIAGDGATVTGIKDEDDMS
;
A
#
# COMPACT_ATOMS: atom_id res chain seq x y z
N MET A 1 38.37 -0.95 5.67
CA MET A 1 37.72 -1.99 4.86
C MET A 1 37.33 -3.11 5.81
N ALA A 2 36.07 -3.26 6.10
CA ALA A 2 35.59 -4.42 6.85
C ALA A 2 35.46 -5.59 5.88
N GLY A 3 36.53 -6.13 5.47
CA GLY A 3 36.58 -7.27 4.58
C GLY A 3 37.78 -8.15 4.93
N TYR A 4 37.82 -9.34 4.39
CA TYR A 4 38.96 -10.22 4.57
C TYR A 4 40.20 -9.60 3.95
N THR A 5 41.25 -9.46 4.74
CA THR A 5 42.61 -9.09 4.26
C THR A 5 43.53 -10.26 4.51
N ARG A 6 44.03 -10.84 3.46
CA ARG A 6 44.98 -11.96 3.55
C ARG A 6 46.24 -11.53 4.32
N GLN A 7 46.58 -12.26 5.36
CA GLN A 7 47.72 -11.96 6.23
C GLN A 7 49.00 -12.66 5.75
N SER A 8 48.90 -13.89 5.24
CA SER A 8 50.01 -14.70 4.86
C SER A 8 49.93 -15.17 3.40
N THR A 9 51.04 -15.22 2.71
CA THR A 9 51.18 -15.80 1.36
C THR A 9 52.16 -16.95 1.44
N TYR A 10 51.71 -18.14 1.12
CA TYR A 10 52.51 -19.36 1.18
C TYR A 10 52.97 -19.78 -0.23
N THR A 11 54.17 -20.32 -0.32
CA THR A 11 54.73 -20.91 -1.52
C THR A 11 55.05 -22.38 -1.25
N ASP A 12 55.25 -23.16 -2.33
CA ASP A 12 55.55 -24.57 -2.18
C ASP A 12 56.88 -24.77 -1.44
N GLY A 13 56.84 -25.55 -0.35
CA GLY A 13 57.99 -25.80 0.53
C GLY A 13 58.07 -24.90 1.77
N ASP A 14 57.18 -23.93 1.94
CA ASP A 14 57.11 -23.11 3.16
C ASP A 14 56.65 -23.94 4.37
N VAL A 15 57.22 -23.65 5.53
CA VAL A 15 56.73 -24.16 6.81
C VAL A 15 55.62 -23.23 7.29
N ILE A 16 54.39 -23.76 7.39
CA ILE A 16 53.21 -23.04 7.93
C ILE A 16 53.16 -23.33 9.43
N ASP A 17 53.27 -22.32 10.25
CA ASP A 17 53.07 -22.49 11.69
C ASP A 17 51.62 -22.21 12.13
N ALA A 18 51.33 -22.52 13.38
CA ALA A 18 49.99 -22.37 13.91
C ALA A 18 49.53 -20.89 13.98
N ALA A 19 50.46 -19.96 14.14
CA ALA A 19 50.15 -18.55 14.21
C ALA A 19 49.69 -18.04 12.84
N ASP A 20 50.35 -18.39 11.75
CA ASP A 20 49.97 -18.01 10.39
C ASP A 20 48.54 -18.47 10.06
N SER A 21 48.20 -19.70 10.42
CA SER A 21 46.87 -20.26 10.18
C SER A 21 45.81 -19.58 11.05
N ASN A 22 46.11 -19.33 12.31
CA ASN A 22 45.19 -18.65 13.24
C ASN A 22 44.92 -17.21 12.80
N ASP A 23 45.93 -16.48 12.39
CA ASP A 23 45.81 -15.09 11.93
C ASP A 23 44.89 -15.00 10.68
N GLU A 24 44.98 -15.95 9.74
CA GLU A 24 44.08 -16.02 8.59
C GLU A 24 42.64 -16.31 9.01
N PHE A 25 42.42 -17.27 9.93
CA PHE A 25 41.07 -17.57 10.44
C PHE A 25 40.49 -16.45 11.28
N ASP A 26 41.28 -15.75 12.07
CA ASP A 26 40.84 -14.60 12.86
C ASP A 26 40.45 -13.44 11.96
N GLN A 27 41.15 -13.19 10.87
CA GLN A 27 40.76 -12.21 9.85
C GLN A 27 39.47 -12.60 9.15
N LEU A 28 39.27 -13.87 8.83
CA LEU A 28 38.05 -14.38 8.24
C LEU A 28 36.85 -14.20 9.22
N LEU A 29 37.06 -14.57 10.49
CA LEU A 29 36.04 -14.40 11.53
C LEU A 29 35.69 -12.91 11.73
N ALA A 30 36.69 -12.04 11.76
CA ALA A 30 36.49 -10.59 11.86
C ALA A 30 35.73 -10.02 10.68
N ALA A 31 35.95 -10.52 9.45
CA ALA A 31 35.26 -10.08 8.24
C ALA A 31 33.74 -10.38 8.26
N PHE A 32 33.31 -11.39 9.00
CA PHE A 32 31.90 -11.79 9.13
C PHE A 32 31.28 -11.42 10.50
N ASN A 33 32.01 -10.74 11.36
CA ASN A 33 31.51 -10.31 12.66
C ASN A 33 30.38 -9.29 12.51
N ASN A 34 29.28 -9.45 13.27
CA ASN A 34 28.09 -8.61 13.17
C ASN A 34 28.28 -7.16 13.60
N SER A 35 29.32 -6.84 14.39
CA SER A 35 29.60 -5.47 14.86
C SER A 35 30.69 -4.75 14.08
N SER A 36 31.70 -5.48 13.61
CA SER A 36 32.90 -4.92 12.96
C SER A 36 33.17 -5.51 11.57
N GLY A 37 32.42 -6.52 11.15
CA GLY A 37 32.60 -7.19 9.88
C GLY A 37 31.97 -6.46 8.70
N HIS A 38 31.96 -7.12 7.54
CA HIS A 38 31.36 -6.63 6.31
C HIS A 38 29.88 -6.26 6.48
N LYS A 39 29.50 -5.08 6.08
CA LYS A 39 28.14 -4.53 6.17
C LYS A 39 27.66 -4.07 4.80
N HIS A 40 26.35 -4.10 4.59
CA HIS A 40 25.71 -3.51 3.42
C HIS A 40 25.00 -2.20 3.79
N ASN A 41 25.78 -1.19 4.18
CA ASN A 41 25.28 0.09 4.68
C ASN A 41 25.68 1.30 3.82
N GLY A 42 26.32 1.07 2.67
CA GLY A 42 26.74 2.11 1.74
C GLY A 42 28.03 2.84 2.14
N THR A 43 28.66 2.50 3.28
CA THR A 43 29.95 3.08 3.66
C THR A 43 31.03 2.64 2.67
N ALA A 44 31.97 3.54 2.34
CA ALA A 44 33.09 3.22 1.47
C ALA A 44 33.85 1.99 1.98
N ALA A 45 34.13 1.05 1.09
CA ALA A 45 34.78 -0.23 1.38
C ALA A 45 33.93 -1.27 2.16
N GLU A 46 32.70 -0.95 2.48
CA GLU A 46 31.66 -1.92 2.85
C GLU A 46 30.85 -2.30 1.59
N GLY A 47 29.90 -3.21 1.72
CA GLY A 47 28.98 -3.49 0.62
C GLY A 47 27.99 -2.33 0.39
N PRO A 48 27.52 -2.14 -0.84
CA PRO A 48 26.49 -1.15 -1.12
C PRO A 48 25.22 -1.45 -0.28
N VAL A 49 24.43 -0.43 0.00
CA VAL A 49 23.09 -0.64 0.59
C VAL A 49 22.29 -1.56 -0.32
N ILE A 50 21.60 -2.53 0.28
CA ILE A 50 20.73 -3.44 -0.46
C ILE A 50 19.42 -2.69 -0.75
N GLY A 51 19.33 -2.09 -1.93
CA GLY A 51 18.14 -1.39 -2.40
C GLY A 51 17.18 -2.25 -3.21
N LEU A 52 17.53 -3.51 -3.44
CA LEU A 52 16.73 -4.46 -4.20
C LEU A 52 16.43 -5.69 -3.34
N ILE A 53 15.15 -5.99 -3.14
CA ILE A 53 14.67 -7.22 -2.53
C ILE A 53 13.90 -7.97 -3.62
N GLY A 54 14.38 -9.15 -3.99
CA GLY A 54 13.80 -9.96 -5.06
C GLY A 54 13.87 -11.45 -4.76
N ASP A 55 13.57 -12.27 -5.75
CA ASP A 55 13.61 -13.72 -5.64
C ASP A 55 15.06 -14.21 -5.37
N PRO A 56 15.28 -14.95 -4.27
CA PRO A 56 16.61 -15.46 -3.93
C PRO A 56 17.19 -16.35 -5.04
N GLY A 57 18.45 -16.11 -5.38
CA GLY A 57 19.14 -16.88 -6.42
C GLY A 57 18.93 -16.39 -7.85
N ILE A 58 18.08 -15.39 -8.05
CA ILE A 58 17.89 -14.75 -9.34
C ILE A 58 18.63 -13.42 -9.38
N THR A 59 19.57 -13.25 -10.31
CA THR A 59 20.38 -12.02 -10.43
C THR A 59 19.58 -10.82 -10.96
N THR A 60 18.53 -11.09 -11.72
CA THR A 60 17.61 -10.07 -12.26
C THR A 60 16.17 -10.49 -12.00
N PRO A 61 15.68 -10.40 -10.74
CA PRO A 61 14.34 -10.85 -10.40
C PRO A 61 13.28 -9.98 -11.09
N ILE A 62 12.24 -10.64 -11.60
CA ILE A 62 11.08 -9.99 -12.22
C ILE A 62 10.20 -9.40 -11.11
N ASN A 63 9.90 -10.21 -10.07
CA ASN A 63 9.19 -9.76 -8.88
C ASN A 63 10.20 -9.20 -7.88
N LYS A 64 10.04 -7.93 -7.48
CA LYS A 64 11.02 -7.25 -6.62
C LYS A 64 10.47 -6.02 -5.95
N VAL A 65 11.14 -5.62 -4.87
CA VAL A 65 11.00 -4.29 -4.26
C VAL A 65 12.28 -3.52 -4.49
N VAL A 66 12.17 -2.30 -4.98
CA VAL A 66 13.31 -1.42 -5.29
C VAL A 66 13.22 -0.16 -4.44
N VAL A 67 14.30 0.15 -3.72
CA VAL A 67 14.49 1.45 -3.07
C VAL A 67 15.18 2.36 -4.07
N ASP A 68 14.50 3.43 -4.47
CA ASP A 68 14.98 4.43 -5.43
C ASP A 68 15.22 5.75 -4.69
N ASP A 69 16.42 5.91 -4.18
CA ASP A 69 16.85 7.09 -3.42
C ASP A 69 16.90 8.35 -4.29
N THR A 70 17.13 8.21 -5.59
CA THR A 70 17.17 9.32 -6.54
C THR A 70 15.78 9.98 -6.67
N ASN A 71 14.72 9.18 -6.67
CA ASN A 71 13.35 9.65 -6.82
C ASN A 71 12.56 9.62 -5.50
N ASN A 72 13.22 9.38 -4.36
CA ASN A 72 12.62 9.31 -3.03
C ASN A 72 11.39 8.39 -2.96
N ARG A 73 11.54 7.14 -3.41
CA ARG A 73 10.42 6.20 -3.45
C ARG A 73 10.87 4.75 -3.26
N VAL A 74 9.90 3.91 -2.90
CA VAL A 74 10.04 2.47 -2.92
C VAL A 74 9.03 1.92 -3.93
N GLY A 75 9.51 1.22 -4.94
CA GLY A 75 8.68 0.61 -5.98
C GLY A 75 8.48 -0.89 -5.74
N VAL A 76 7.25 -1.36 -5.95
CA VAL A 76 6.90 -2.78 -5.96
C VAL A 76 6.66 -3.21 -7.39
N PHE A 77 7.40 -4.21 -7.82
CA PHE A 77 7.37 -4.76 -9.18
C PHE A 77 6.85 -6.19 -9.16
N VAL A 78 5.99 -6.52 -10.10
CA VAL A 78 5.50 -7.88 -10.31
C VAL A 78 5.67 -8.31 -11.76
N ASP A 79 5.65 -9.61 -11.99
CA ASP A 79 5.66 -10.20 -13.32
C ASP A 79 4.33 -9.94 -14.03
N VAL A 80 4.39 -9.20 -15.13
CA VAL A 80 3.26 -9.01 -16.03
C VAL A 80 3.68 -9.50 -17.41
N GLY A 81 3.25 -10.70 -17.77
CA GLY A 81 3.53 -11.31 -19.07
C GLY A 81 5.03 -11.55 -19.34
N GLY A 82 5.81 -11.92 -18.31
CA GLY A 82 7.25 -12.16 -18.41
C GLY A 82 8.10 -10.89 -18.28
N SER A 83 7.50 -9.75 -17.91
CA SER A 83 8.20 -8.48 -17.74
C SER A 83 8.05 -7.94 -16.32
N SER A 84 9.14 -7.41 -15.77
CA SER A 84 9.12 -6.73 -14.47
C SER A 84 8.42 -5.39 -14.61
N THR A 85 7.21 -5.28 -14.11
CA THR A 85 6.38 -4.08 -14.20
C THR A 85 6.16 -3.47 -12.82
N GLU A 86 6.51 -2.19 -12.66
CA GLU A 86 6.25 -1.45 -11.43
C GLU A 86 4.75 -1.22 -11.30
N GLN A 87 4.15 -1.64 -10.18
CA GLN A 87 2.71 -1.56 -9.94
C GLN A 87 2.36 -0.49 -8.92
N ILE A 88 3.06 -0.47 -7.80
CA ILE A 88 2.77 0.41 -6.67
C ILE A 88 4.05 1.13 -6.25
N ARG A 89 3.90 2.39 -5.86
CA ARG A 89 4.95 3.23 -5.25
C ARG A 89 4.54 3.70 -3.87
N PHE A 90 5.49 3.62 -2.95
CA PHE A 90 5.48 4.34 -1.69
C PHE A 90 6.35 5.58 -1.87
N GLN A 91 5.79 6.75 -1.72
CA GLN A 91 6.47 8.03 -1.84
C GLN A 91 6.03 8.96 -0.71
N ASP A 92 6.64 10.14 -0.59
CA ASP A 92 6.31 11.08 0.49
C ASP A 92 4.79 11.36 0.55
N GLY A 93 4.18 10.98 1.68
CA GLY A 93 2.77 11.19 1.96
C GLY A 93 1.78 10.33 1.16
N ALA A 94 2.23 9.38 0.31
CA ALA A 94 1.31 8.63 -0.54
C ALA A 94 1.74 7.18 -0.85
N ILE A 95 0.75 6.32 -1.01
CA ILE A 95 0.85 5.04 -1.70
C ILE A 95 0.05 5.19 -3.00
N VAL A 96 0.70 5.07 -4.14
CA VAL A 96 0.07 5.32 -5.44
C VAL A 96 0.28 4.17 -6.42
N PRO A 97 -0.71 3.85 -7.27
CA PRO A 97 -0.48 3.01 -8.44
C PRO A 97 0.43 3.75 -9.44
N VAL A 98 1.13 3.00 -10.27
CA VAL A 98 1.98 3.58 -11.34
C VAL A 98 1.12 4.06 -12.52
N THR A 99 0.08 3.31 -12.82
CA THR A 99 -0.90 3.64 -13.85
C THR A 99 -2.22 4.00 -13.18
N ASP A 100 -2.86 5.07 -13.66
CA ASP A 100 -4.16 5.50 -13.16
C ASP A 100 -5.22 4.43 -13.42
N ASN A 101 -6.09 4.18 -12.43
CA ASN A 101 -7.21 3.22 -12.51
C ASN A 101 -6.80 1.77 -12.89
N ASP A 102 -5.64 1.31 -12.39
CA ASP A 102 -5.06 0.01 -12.76
C ASP A 102 -5.00 -0.99 -11.60
N ILE A 103 -4.94 -0.53 -10.35
CA ILE A 103 -4.72 -1.37 -9.18
C ILE A 103 -5.94 -1.35 -8.25
N ASP A 104 -6.50 -2.52 -8.00
CA ASP A 104 -7.56 -2.71 -7.02
C ASP A 104 -7.00 -2.81 -5.59
N LEU A 105 -7.74 -2.32 -4.61
CA LEU A 105 -7.51 -2.59 -3.21
C LEU A 105 -8.37 -3.78 -2.77
N GLY A 106 -7.79 -4.96 -2.79
CA GLY A 106 -8.49 -6.23 -2.60
C GLY A 106 -8.99 -6.84 -3.92
N ALA A 107 -9.65 -7.97 -3.84
CA ALA A 107 -10.28 -8.65 -4.97
C ALA A 107 -11.50 -9.42 -4.49
N SER A 108 -12.39 -9.82 -5.42
CA SER A 108 -13.54 -10.68 -5.10
C SER A 108 -13.09 -11.98 -4.41
N GLY A 109 -13.58 -12.22 -3.21
CA GLY A 109 -13.22 -13.37 -2.37
C GLY A 109 -11.91 -13.20 -1.57
N THR A 110 -11.22 -12.09 -1.72
CA THR A 110 -10.02 -11.70 -0.93
C THR A 110 -10.06 -10.22 -0.60
N GLU A 111 -11.08 -9.85 0.16
CA GLU A 111 -11.43 -8.47 0.49
C GLU A 111 -10.70 -7.98 1.74
N PHE A 112 -10.49 -6.66 1.85
CA PHE A 112 -10.05 -6.06 3.11
C PHE A 112 -11.22 -6.07 4.12
N LYS A 113 -10.91 -6.35 5.37
CA LYS A 113 -11.92 -6.39 6.42
C LYS A 113 -12.50 -5.01 6.69
N ASP A 114 -11.67 -4.03 6.92
CA ASP A 114 -12.05 -2.67 7.30
C ASP A 114 -11.18 -1.64 6.57
N LEU A 115 -11.74 -0.47 6.28
CA LEU A 115 -11.03 0.71 5.77
C LEU A 115 -11.25 1.88 6.73
N PHE A 116 -10.18 2.40 7.35
CA PHE A 116 -10.21 3.55 8.25
C PHE A 116 -9.59 4.76 7.58
N ILE A 117 -10.36 5.84 7.42
CA ILE A 117 -9.90 7.11 6.85
C ILE A 117 -10.31 8.24 7.80
N ASP A 118 -9.34 8.96 8.34
CA ASP A 118 -9.59 10.12 9.22
C ASP A 118 -9.85 11.43 8.44
N GLY A 119 -9.64 11.44 7.16
CA GLY A 119 -9.82 12.59 6.29
C GLY A 119 -10.97 12.40 5.30
N THR A 120 -10.76 12.90 4.09
CA THR A 120 -11.73 12.83 3.01
C THR A 120 -11.47 11.60 2.13
N ALA A 121 -12.50 10.80 1.86
CA ALA A 121 -12.50 9.78 0.81
C ALA A 121 -13.12 10.37 -0.47
N ASN A 122 -12.35 10.46 -1.55
CA ASN A 122 -12.86 10.80 -2.89
C ASN A 122 -13.19 9.49 -3.62
N ILE A 123 -14.46 9.25 -3.89
CA ILE A 123 -14.95 8.01 -4.49
C ILE A 123 -15.84 8.37 -5.66
N ASP A 124 -15.44 8.00 -6.87
CA ASP A 124 -16.19 8.30 -8.09
C ASP A 124 -17.50 7.50 -8.18
N ALA A 125 -17.50 6.26 -7.72
CA ALA A 125 -18.68 5.42 -7.64
C ALA A 125 -18.63 4.54 -6.39
N LEU A 126 -19.67 4.61 -5.55
CA LEU A 126 -19.82 3.74 -4.38
C LEU A 126 -20.93 2.71 -4.63
N ILE A 127 -20.57 1.42 -4.58
CA ILE A 127 -21.52 0.30 -4.53
C ILE A 127 -21.40 -0.31 -3.13
N ALA A 128 -22.46 -0.24 -2.34
CA ALA A 128 -22.49 -0.77 -0.99
C ALA A 128 -23.80 -1.51 -0.76
N ASP A 129 -23.74 -2.68 -0.12
CA ASP A 129 -24.95 -3.44 0.26
C ASP A 129 -25.75 -2.70 1.34
N THR A 130 -25.04 -2.03 2.25
CA THR A 130 -25.60 -1.15 3.28
C THR A 130 -24.74 0.08 3.45
N ALA A 131 -25.37 1.24 3.66
CA ALA A 131 -24.70 2.47 4.02
C ALA A 131 -25.33 3.06 5.28
N ASP A 132 -24.54 3.30 6.32
CA ASP A 132 -24.95 4.02 7.53
C ASP A 132 -24.25 5.37 7.55
N ILE A 133 -25.01 6.46 7.36
CA ILE A 133 -24.50 7.82 7.31
C ILE A 133 -24.99 8.55 8.56
N ASN A 134 -24.14 8.58 9.59
CA ASN A 134 -24.48 9.10 10.91
C ASN A 134 -24.46 10.64 11.03
N GLY A 135 -24.08 11.34 9.96
CA GLY A 135 -24.07 12.81 9.94
C GLY A 135 -23.64 13.35 8.57
N GLY A 136 -23.77 14.67 8.41
CA GLY A 136 -23.42 15.34 7.17
C GLY A 136 -24.61 15.64 6.25
N THR A 137 -24.33 15.98 5.01
CA THR A 137 -25.31 16.29 3.96
C THR A 137 -25.14 15.35 2.77
N ILE A 138 -26.25 15.03 2.11
CA ILE A 138 -26.26 14.32 0.83
C ILE A 138 -26.80 15.31 -0.21
N ASP A 139 -25.92 15.92 -0.97
CA ASP A 139 -26.24 16.96 -1.94
C ASP A 139 -26.29 16.43 -3.37
N GLY A 140 -27.23 16.91 -4.17
CA GLY A 140 -27.31 16.63 -5.61
C GLY A 140 -27.68 15.20 -5.99
N VAL A 141 -28.28 14.44 -5.09
CA VAL A 141 -28.53 13.00 -5.25
C VAL A 141 -29.99 12.71 -5.57
N ALA A 142 -30.23 11.80 -6.54
CA ALA A 142 -31.52 11.15 -6.71
C ALA A 142 -31.61 9.92 -5.78
N ILE A 143 -32.45 9.98 -4.77
CA ILE A 143 -32.65 8.87 -3.83
C ILE A 143 -33.69 7.90 -4.40
N GLY A 144 -33.27 6.65 -4.70
CA GLY A 144 -34.15 5.60 -5.21
C GLY A 144 -34.54 5.75 -6.68
N ALA A 145 -33.62 6.21 -7.54
CA ALA A 145 -33.90 6.46 -8.97
C ALA A 145 -34.38 5.21 -9.74
N ALA A 146 -33.92 4.00 -9.39
CA ALA A 146 -34.30 2.76 -10.07
C ALA A 146 -35.31 1.93 -9.25
N SER A 147 -35.21 1.93 -7.92
CA SER A 147 -36.09 1.20 -7.02
C SER A 147 -36.09 1.90 -5.66
N ALA A 148 -37.08 2.74 -5.42
CA ALA A 148 -37.17 3.52 -4.21
C ALA A 148 -37.64 2.64 -3.04
N GLY A 149 -36.85 2.61 -1.95
CA GLY A 149 -37.30 2.16 -0.65
C GLY A 149 -38.10 3.25 0.09
N ALA A 150 -38.64 2.94 1.26
CA ALA A 150 -39.30 3.93 2.10
C ALA A 150 -38.26 4.95 2.64
N ILE A 151 -38.58 6.23 2.52
CA ILE A 151 -37.85 7.29 3.22
C ILE A 151 -38.58 7.55 4.52
N THR A 152 -38.00 7.12 5.65
CA THR A 152 -38.56 7.31 6.98
C THR A 152 -37.75 8.36 7.73
N GLY A 153 -38.41 9.43 8.16
CA GLY A 153 -37.75 10.51 8.92
C GLY A 153 -38.73 11.15 9.90
N THR A 154 -38.20 11.77 10.94
CA THR A 154 -39.01 12.58 11.87
C THR A 154 -39.53 13.87 11.22
N THR A 155 -38.77 14.41 10.28
CA THR A 155 -39.14 15.61 9.53
C THR A 155 -38.56 15.53 8.13
N ILE A 156 -39.38 15.74 7.11
CA ILE A 156 -38.98 15.92 5.72
C ILE A 156 -39.33 17.37 5.33
N VAL A 157 -38.33 18.21 5.11
CA VAL A 157 -38.53 19.60 4.72
C VAL A 157 -38.18 19.77 3.23
N ALA A 158 -39.15 20.25 2.45
CA ALA A 158 -38.89 20.63 1.06
C ALA A 158 -38.98 22.16 0.93
N ASN A 159 -37.90 22.78 0.46
CA ASN A 159 -37.84 24.24 0.29
C ASN A 159 -38.69 24.76 -0.91
N THR A 160 -39.01 23.88 -1.84
CA THR A 160 -39.78 24.24 -3.04
C THR A 160 -41.08 23.48 -3.14
N SER A 161 -41.06 22.16 -3.22
CA SER A 161 -42.27 21.34 -3.30
C SER A 161 -41.97 19.87 -3.00
N ILE A 162 -42.95 19.17 -2.46
CA ILE A 162 -43.01 17.70 -2.44
C ILE A 162 -44.01 17.31 -3.52
N ASN A 163 -43.55 16.73 -4.63
CA ASN A 163 -44.44 16.20 -5.66
C ASN A 163 -44.66 14.70 -5.43
N ILE A 164 -45.91 14.36 -5.14
CA ILE A 164 -46.35 12.97 -4.96
C ILE A 164 -47.10 12.59 -6.22
N ALA A 165 -46.35 12.00 -7.19
CA ALA A 165 -46.90 11.58 -8.48
C ALA A 165 -46.77 10.05 -8.59
N GLY A 166 -47.85 9.42 -9.07
CA GLY A 166 -47.87 7.97 -9.33
C GLY A 166 -49.26 7.43 -9.32
N ASP A 167 -49.53 6.38 -10.11
CA ASP A 167 -50.80 5.66 -10.08
C ASP A 167 -50.96 4.98 -8.72
N GLY A 168 -52.00 5.35 -7.96
CA GLY A 168 -52.21 4.84 -6.60
C GLY A 168 -51.43 5.54 -5.49
N ALA A 169 -50.78 6.69 -5.76
CA ALA A 169 -50.14 7.49 -4.73
C ALA A 169 -51.21 7.94 -3.67
N THR A 170 -50.97 7.61 -2.41
CA THR A 170 -51.83 7.97 -1.30
C THR A 170 -51.11 8.87 -0.33
N VAL A 171 -51.67 10.02 -0.04
CA VAL A 171 -51.21 10.91 1.02
C VAL A 171 -52.19 10.82 2.18
N THR A 172 -51.74 10.32 3.33
CA THR A 172 -52.54 10.18 4.52
C THR A 172 -51.97 11.01 5.66
N GLY A 173 -52.87 11.61 6.46
CA GLY A 173 -52.48 12.33 7.69
C GLY A 173 -51.83 13.69 7.44
N ILE A 174 -52.05 14.32 6.27
CA ILE A 174 -51.71 15.73 6.11
C ILE A 174 -52.69 16.53 6.99
N LYS A 175 -52.12 17.26 7.93
CA LYS A 175 -52.79 18.34 8.66
C LYS A 175 -52.30 19.66 8.09
N ASP A 176 -53.25 20.48 7.60
CA ASP A 176 -52.90 21.86 7.29
C ASP A 176 -53.08 22.73 8.56
N GLU A 177 -52.66 24.00 8.46
CA GLU A 177 -52.73 24.92 9.61
C GLU A 177 -54.18 25.16 10.09
N ASP A 178 -55.18 24.91 9.24
CA ASP A 178 -56.60 25.10 9.59
C ASP A 178 -57.14 23.94 10.43
N ASP A 179 -56.55 22.78 10.42
CA ASP A 179 -56.90 21.62 11.25
C ASP A 179 -56.34 21.67 12.70
N MET A 180 -55.63 22.76 13.04
CA MET A 180 -55.03 22.96 14.36
C MET A 180 -55.80 23.97 15.24
N SER A 181 -57.06 24.27 14.93
CA SER A 181 -57.93 25.13 15.72
C SER A 181 -58.85 24.34 16.63
#